data_1c5cbbc0602cdbd9cb84dc8b2ddba90e
#
_entry.id   1c5cbbc0602cdbd9cb84dc8b2ddba90e
#
_cell.length_a   1.000
_cell.length_b   1.000
_cell.length_c   1.000
_cell.angle_alpha   90.00
_cell.angle_beta   90.00
_cell.angle_gamma   90.00
#
_symmetry.space_group_name_H-M   'P 1'
#
loop_
_entity.id
_entity.type
_entity.pdbx_description
1 polymer ?
#
loop_
_entity_poly.entity_id
_entity_poly.type
_entity_poly.pdbx_seq_one_letter_code
_entity_poly.pdbx_strand_id
1 'polypeptide(L)'
;MNATAAKEENASDWLLDELPEAEQLEKTEGGGPAPWRVLIVDDDVDVHVVTKFSLSNTNFMGRRLSFLHAYSGAEALTVLRNTPDIALVLLDVIMESADAGLVLTRQIREELGNEEVRIVLRTGQPGQALEHSIVLDYEINDFWCKTDLTTRKLFTTVISSLRAYASLHEAAQRLTALNMETARAQHVNAALEQHLLLLRLDRQGKVIDVNAPLSALLQVAQHELQGLPLANLLTSPVPMEMMASLTADVAWSGEFQLRVDGGTRRMTAMVTPVDTGAGDQHYLAILAG
;
A
#
# COMPACT_ATOMS: atom_id res chain seq x y z
N MET A 1 -79.40 1.56 12.70
CA MET A 1 -78.72 2.64 11.95
C MET A 1 -77.30 2.74 12.52
N ASN A 2 -76.38 1.99 11.97
CA ASN A 2 -74.99 2.10 12.33
C ASN A 2 -74.18 2.24 11.02
N ALA A 3 -73.65 3.42 10.84
CA ALA A 3 -72.73 3.75 9.76
C ALA A 3 -71.32 3.30 10.15
N THR A 4 -70.82 2.34 9.44
CA THR A 4 -69.41 1.88 9.59
C THR A 4 -68.54 2.82 8.76
N ALA A 5 -67.70 3.61 9.40
CA ALA A 5 -66.68 4.41 8.74
C ALA A 5 -65.52 3.46 8.39
N ALA A 6 -65.26 3.29 7.11
CA ALA A 6 -64.06 2.66 6.62
C ALA A 6 -62.85 3.58 6.86
N LYS A 7 -61.86 3.05 7.55
CA LYS A 7 -60.57 3.65 7.74
C LYS A 7 -59.73 3.41 6.48
N GLU A 8 -59.45 4.43 5.74
CA GLU A 8 -58.44 4.36 4.67
C GLU A 8 -57.09 4.18 5.35
N GLU A 9 -56.53 2.99 5.31
CA GLU A 9 -55.14 2.72 5.64
C GLU A 9 -54.25 3.30 4.56
N ASN A 10 -53.44 4.25 4.98
CA ASN A 10 -52.44 4.94 4.16
C ASN A 10 -51.35 3.94 3.75
N ALA A 11 -51.25 3.64 2.45
CA ALA A 11 -50.33 2.67 1.86
C ALA A 11 -48.82 3.13 1.93
N SER A 12 -48.54 4.21 2.64
CA SER A 12 -47.17 4.75 2.76
C SER A 12 -46.45 4.43 4.09
N ASP A 13 -47.16 3.77 5.01
CA ASP A 13 -46.60 3.58 6.39
C ASP A 13 -45.67 2.35 6.53
N TRP A 14 -45.65 1.44 5.56
CA TRP A 14 -44.77 0.27 5.59
C TRP A 14 -43.39 0.52 5.00
N LEU A 15 -43.16 1.67 4.31
CA LEU A 15 -41.90 2.04 3.67
C LEU A 15 -40.93 2.74 4.60
N LEU A 16 -41.38 3.22 5.78
CA LEU A 16 -40.54 3.98 6.71
C LEU A 16 -39.90 3.15 7.84
N ASP A 17 -40.36 1.92 8.05
CA ASP A 17 -39.87 1.07 9.15
C ASP A 17 -38.69 0.15 8.78
N GLU A 18 -38.19 0.16 7.52
CA GLU A 18 -37.08 -0.69 7.07
C GLU A 18 -35.84 0.11 6.61
N LEU A 19 -35.66 1.34 7.03
CA LEU A 19 -34.36 1.98 6.93
C LEU A 19 -33.53 1.51 8.14
N PRO A 20 -32.54 0.64 7.97
CA PRO A 20 -31.66 0.35 9.08
C PRO A 20 -30.88 1.61 9.42
N GLU A 21 -31.08 2.09 10.65
CA GLU A 21 -30.23 3.11 11.27
C GLU A 21 -28.75 2.77 11.01
N ALA A 22 -27.95 3.80 10.74
CA ALA A 22 -26.53 3.70 10.41
C ALA A 22 -25.64 3.06 11.51
N GLU A 23 -26.22 2.38 12.49
CA GLU A 23 -25.55 1.78 13.65
C GLU A 23 -25.57 0.24 13.71
N GLN A 24 -26.08 -0.44 12.71
CA GLN A 24 -25.89 -1.89 12.62
C GLN A 24 -24.83 -2.23 11.58
N LEU A 25 -23.60 -1.79 11.83
CA LEU A 25 -22.42 -2.58 11.44
C LEU A 25 -22.48 -3.88 12.23
N GLU A 26 -23.33 -4.81 11.76
CA GLU A 26 -23.35 -6.17 12.27
C GLU A 26 -21.91 -6.70 12.24
N LYS A 27 -21.38 -6.93 13.43
CA LYS A 27 -20.31 -7.90 13.63
C LYS A 27 -20.79 -9.17 12.93
N THR A 28 -20.28 -9.42 11.74
CA THR A 28 -20.43 -10.69 11.08
C THR A 28 -19.75 -11.74 11.95
N GLU A 29 -20.50 -12.36 12.83
CA GLU A 29 -20.18 -13.66 13.42
C GLU A 29 -20.28 -14.72 12.32
N GLY A 30 -19.28 -14.74 11.47
CA GLY A 30 -19.12 -15.69 10.40
C GLY A 30 -17.85 -15.35 9.65
N GLY A 31 -16.81 -16.17 9.77
CA GLY A 31 -15.45 -15.98 9.27
C GLY A 31 -15.29 -15.88 7.75
N GLY A 32 -16.14 -15.12 7.07
CA GLY A 32 -16.04 -14.79 5.65
C GLY A 32 -15.30 -13.48 5.40
N PRO A 33 -14.75 -13.27 4.20
CA PRO A 33 -14.07 -12.04 3.85
C PRO A 33 -15.05 -10.85 3.87
N ALA A 34 -14.58 -9.67 4.32
CA ALA A 34 -15.37 -8.44 4.38
C ALA A 34 -16.00 -8.09 3.02
N PRO A 35 -17.23 -7.56 2.97
CA PRO A 35 -17.90 -7.24 1.73
C PRO A 35 -17.21 -6.11 0.96
N TRP A 36 -17.41 -6.04 -0.36
CA TRP A 36 -17.02 -4.90 -1.18
C TRP A 36 -17.96 -3.73 -0.90
N ARG A 37 -17.43 -2.60 -0.46
CA ARG A 37 -18.20 -1.39 -0.19
C ARG A 37 -18.39 -0.60 -1.49
N VAL A 38 -19.64 -0.33 -1.83
CA VAL A 38 -20.05 0.46 -3.00
C VAL A 38 -20.88 1.64 -2.50
N LEU A 39 -20.40 2.85 -2.73
CA LEU A 39 -21.13 4.08 -2.40
C LEU A 39 -21.99 4.50 -3.60
N ILE A 40 -23.28 4.69 -3.38
CA ILE A 40 -24.21 5.23 -4.36
C ILE A 40 -24.45 6.70 -3.96
N VAL A 41 -24.21 7.61 -4.88
CA VAL A 41 -24.39 9.06 -4.70
C VAL A 41 -25.32 9.58 -5.77
N ASP A 42 -26.53 9.89 -5.40
CA ASP A 42 -27.60 10.38 -6.28
C ASP A 42 -28.67 11.04 -5.41
N ASP A 43 -29.27 12.12 -5.82
CA ASP A 43 -30.34 12.79 -5.08
C ASP A 43 -31.71 12.10 -5.25
N ASP A 44 -31.82 11.17 -6.22
CA ASP A 44 -33.00 10.37 -6.49
C ASP A 44 -32.97 9.03 -5.72
N VAL A 45 -33.86 8.87 -4.75
CA VAL A 45 -34.02 7.68 -3.91
C VAL A 45 -34.31 6.42 -4.75
N ASP A 46 -35.05 6.54 -5.83
CA ASP A 46 -35.41 5.40 -6.68
C ASP A 46 -34.15 4.78 -7.33
N VAL A 47 -33.17 5.62 -7.67
CA VAL A 47 -31.88 5.17 -8.22
C VAL A 47 -31.12 4.30 -7.23
N HIS A 48 -31.14 4.63 -5.94
CA HIS A 48 -30.54 3.82 -4.89
C HIS A 48 -31.21 2.45 -4.78
N VAL A 49 -32.54 2.42 -4.76
CA VAL A 49 -33.33 1.20 -4.66
C VAL A 49 -33.07 0.29 -5.86
N VAL A 50 -33.18 0.82 -7.07
CA VAL A 50 -32.98 0.05 -8.32
C VAL A 50 -31.56 -0.48 -8.43
N THR A 51 -30.56 0.34 -8.09
CA THR A 51 -29.15 -0.05 -8.12
C THR A 51 -28.88 -1.18 -7.13
N LYS A 52 -29.32 -1.02 -5.87
CA LYS A 52 -29.19 -2.03 -4.82
C LYS A 52 -29.89 -3.34 -5.22
N PHE A 53 -31.12 -3.26 -5.71
CA PHE A 53 -31.90 -4.45 -6.13
C PHE A 53 -31.19 -5.19 -7.27
N SER A 54 -30.72 -4.47 -8.29
CA SER A 54 -30.05 -5.05 -9.46
C SER A 54 -28.76 -5.78 -9.13
N LEU A 55 -28.09 -5.43 -8.03
CA LEU A 55 -26.79 -5.96 -7.63
C LEU A 55 -26.82 -6.78 -6.34
N SER A 56 -27.99 -6.95 -5.70
CA SER A 56 -28.15 -7.58 -4.36
C SER A 56 -27.57 -8.99 -4.28
N ASN A 57 -27.68 -9.77 -5.34
CA ASN A 57 -27.19 -11.15 -5.41
C ASN A 57 -25.75 -11.27 -5.97
N THR A 58 -25.07 -10.15 -6.16
CA THR A 58 -23.73 -10.15 -6.75
C THR A 58 -22.70 -10.61 -5.73
N ASN A 59 -21.88 -11.58 -6.13
CA ASN A 59 -20.70 -12.03 -5.41
C ASN A 59 -19.50 -11.91 -6.36
N PHE A 60 -18.44 -11.28 -5.88
CA PHE A 60 -17.19 -11.13 -6.63
C PHE A 60 -15.99 -11.51 -5.75
N MET A 61 -15.17 -12.44 -6.20
CA MET A 61 -14.02 -12.99 -5.45
C MET A 61 -14.42 -13.51 -4.05
N GLY A 62 -15.58 -14.18 -3.93
CA GLY A 62 -16.09 -14.70 -2.65
C GLY A 62 -16.64 -13.67 -1.67
N ARG A 63 -16.74 -12.40 -2.07
CA ARG A 63 -17.23 -11.29 -1.24
C ARG A 63 -18.54 -10.74 -1.80
N ARG A 64 -19.52 -10.49 -0.94
CA ARG A 64 -20.78 -9.82 -1.30
C ARG A 64 -20.54 -8.32 -1.47
N LEU A 65 -21.53 -7.62 -2.03
CA LEU A 65 -21.55 -6.16 -2.06
C LEU A 65 -22.27 -5.62 -0.81
N SER A 66 -21.74 -4.55 -0.26
CA SER A 66 -22.37 -3.73 0.78
C SER A 66 -22.55 -2.32 0.21
N PHE A 67 -23.77 -1.81 0.28
CA PHE A 67 -24.11 -0.52 -0.30
C PHE A 67 -24.18 0.55 0.78
N LEU A 68 -23.49 1.65 0.52
CA LEU A 68 -23.58 2.90 1.27
C LEU A 68 -24.32 3.91 0.42
N HIS A 69 -25.00 4.83 1.04
CA HIS A 69 -25.87 5.79 0.37
C HIS A 69 -25.47 7.22 0.77
N ALA A 70 -25.51 8.13 -0.19
CA ALA A 70 -25.39 9.56 0.01
C ALA A 70 -26.28 10.28 -1.00
N TYR A 71 -26.99 11.29 -0.57
CA TYR A 71 -27.98 12.02 -1.36
C TYR A 71 -27.47 13.40 -1.79
N SER A 72 -26.22 13.71 -1.51
CA SER A 72 -25.53 14.94 -1.91
C SER A 72 -24.02 14.74 -1.92
N GLY A 73 -23.29 15.63 -2.59
CA GLY A 73 -21.82 15.62 -2.58
C GLY A 73 -21.24 15.81 -1.18
N ALA A 74 -21.82 16.66 -0.35
CA ALA A 74 -21.36 16.89 1.03
C ALA A 74 -21.52 15.64 1.92
N GLU A 75 -22.64 14.93 1.78
CA GLU A 75 -22.89 13.68 2.49
C GLU A 75 -21.91 12.60 2.02
N ALA A 76 -21.72 12.46 0.71
CA ALA A 76 -20.78 11.52 0.12
C ALA A 76 -19.34 11.74 0.63
N LEU A 77 -18.89 12.99 0.69
CA LEU A 77 -17.58 13.34 1.21
C LEU A 77 -17.42 12.95 2.68
N THR A 78 -18.49 13.12 3.47
CA THR A 78 -18.53 12.71 4.88
C THR A 78 -18.45 11.18 5.02
N VAL A 79 -19.17 10.43 4.20
CA VAL A 79 -19.12 8.96 4.16
C VAL A 79 -17.72 8.49 3.78
N LEU A 80 -17.11 9.07 2.75
CA LEU A 80 -15.77 8.71 2.27
C LEU A 80 -14.68 8.97 3.31
N ARG A 81 -14.79 10.06 4.10
CA ARG A 81 -13.85 10.37 5.19
C ARG A 81 -13.95 9.39 6.35
N ASN A 82 -15.15 8.94 6.66
CA ASN A 82 -15.42 8.12 7.84
C ASN A 82 -15.40 6.62 7.54
N THR A 83 -15.43 6.24 6.27
CA THR A 83 -15.48 4.83 5.84
C THR A 83 -14.33 4.53 4.92
N PRO A 84 -13.24 3.95 5.42
CA PRO A 84 -12.15 3.46 4.58
C PRO A 84 -12.63 2.28 3.73
N ASP A 85 -11.86 1.92 2.70
CA ASP A 85 -12.06 0.74 1.84
C ASP A 85 -13.34 0.78 0.98
N ILE A 86 -13.87 1.96 0.65
CA ILE A 86 -14.87 2.09 -0.38
C ILE A 86 -14.22 1.79 -1.72
N ALA A 87 -14.65 0.70 -2.37
CA ALA A 87 -14.04 0.21 -3.60
C ALA A 87 -14.56 0.94 -4.85
N LEU A 88 -15.82 1.38 -4.81
CA LEU A 88 -16.50 1.97 -5.95
C LEU A 88 -17.47 3.05 -5.50
N VAL A 89 -17.50 4.15 -6.23
CA VAL A 89 -18.51 5.22 -6.14
C VAL A 89 -19.28 5.25 -7.45
N LEU A 90 -20.60 5.05 -7.37
CA LEU A 90 -21.56 5.28 -8.46
C LEU A 90 -22.14 6.67 -8.24
N LEU A 91 -21.75 7.63 -9.05
CA LEU A 91 -21.93 9.05 -8.77
C LEU A 91 -22.77 9.72 -9.87
N ASP A 92 -23.84 10.37 -9.45
CA ASP A 92 -24.53 11.27 -10.37
C ASP A 92 -23.75 12.56 -10.58
N VAL A 93 -23.78 13.07 -11.80
CA VAL A 93 -23.13 14.34 -12.14
C VAL A 93 -23.96 15.53 -11.64
N ILE A 94 -25.29 15.42 -11.80
CA ILE A 94 -26.24 16.51 -11.51
C ILE A 94 -27.01 16.16 -10.25
N MET A 95 -26.84 16.93 -9.22
CA MET A 95 -27.55 16.82 -7.94
C MET A 95 -27.90 18.22 -7.44
N GLU A 96 -27.35 18.68 -6.29
CA GLU A 96 -27.53 20.04 -5.76
C GLU A 96 -27.01 21.14 -6.70
N SER A 97 -26.12 20.83 -7.62
CA SER A 97 -25.66 21.68 -8.72
C SER A 97 -25.50 20.87 -10.00
N ALA A 98 -25.34 21.54 -11.14
CA ALA A 98 -25.19 20.91 -12.45
C ALA A 98 -23.86 20.13 -12.60
N ASP A 99 -22.91 20.35 -11.71
CA ASP A 99 -21.56 19.80 -11.71
C ASP A 99 -21.15 19.18 -10.36
N ALA A 100 -22.10 18.97 -9.45
CA ALA A 100 -21.86 18.47 -8.10
C ALA A 100 -21.02 17.19 -8.09
N GLY A 101 -21.29 16.24 -8.98
CA GLY A 101 -20.52 15.01 -9.11
C GLY A 101 -19.09 15.25 -9.59
N LEU A 102 -18.86 16.23 -10.46
CA LEU A 102 -17.50 16.57 -10.90
C LEU A 102 -16.69 17.25 -9.79
N VAL A 103 -17.33 18.13 -9.03
CA VAL A 103 -16.71 18.76 -7.85
C VAL A 103 -16.33 17.69 -6.83
N LEU A 104 -17.24 16.76 -6.52
CA LEU A 104 -16.97 15.66 -5.60
C LEU A 104 -15.83 14.77 -6.10
N THR A 105 -15.78 14.47 -7.40
CA THR A 105 -14.68 13.69 -7.99
C THR A 105 -13.32 14.33 -7.72
N ARG A 106 -13.22 15.65 -7.95
CA ARG A 106 -12.00 16.42 -7.66
C ARG A 106 -11.66 16.38 -6.17
N GLN A 107 -12.64 16.57 -5.29
CA GLN A 107 -12.43 16.48 -3.84
C GLN A 107 -11.92 15.10 -3.41
N ILE A 108 -12.43 14.02 -3.99
CA ILE A 108 -11.94 12.66 -3.72
C ILE A 108 -10.47 12.51 -4.11
N ARG A 109 -10.07 13.01 -5.28
CA ARG A 109 -8.71 12.90 -5.80
C ARG A 109 -7.73 13.84 -5.10
N GLU A 110 -8.08 15.13 -5.00
CA GLU A 110 -7.18 16.18 -4.52
C GLU A 110 -7.23 16.38 -3.00
N GLU A 111 -8.44 16.42 -2.38
CA GLU A 111 -8.56 16.68 -0.95
C GLU A 111 -8.38 15.43 -0.09
N LEU A 112 -8.96 14.28 -0.53
CA LEU A 112 -8.81 13.02 0.20
C LEU A 112 -7.56 12.24 -0.23
N GLY A 113 -6.93 12.59 -1.35
CA GLY A 113 -5.79 11.85 -1.92
C GLY A 113 -6.12 10.40 -2.26
N ASN A 114 -7.40 10.08 -2.51
CA ASN A 114 -7.82 8.72 -2.76
C ASN A 114 -7.77 8.40 -4.26
N GLU A 115 -6.68 7.80 -4.70
CA GLU A 115 -6.44 7.37 -6.09
C GLU A 115 -6.98 5.95 -6.36
N GLU A 116 -7.21 5.16 -5.30
CA GLU A 116 -7.60 3.76 -5.44
C GLU A 116 -9.10 3.60 -5.73
N VAL A 117 -9.97 4.38 -5.08
CA VAL A 117 -11.41 4.25 -5.26
C VAL A 117 -11.81 4.44 -6.72
N ARG A 118 -12.62 3.54 -7.23
CA ARG A 118 -13.12 3.63 -8.60
C ARG A 118 -14.33 4.54 -8.64
N ILE A 119 -14.38 5.45 -9.60
CA ILE A 119 -15.48 6.41 -9.76
C ILE A 119 -16.13 6.16 -11.12
N VAL A 120 -17.44 5.90 -11.10
CA VAL A 120 -18.28 5.76 -12.29
C VAL A 120 -19.31 6.87 -12.26
N LEU A 121 -19.22 7.79 -13.21
CA LEU A 121 -20.17 8.89 -13.33
C LEU A 121 -21.43 8.45 -14.09
N ARG A 122 -22.58 8.97 -13.65
CA ARG A 122 -23.87 8.80 -14.32
C ARG A 122 -24.44 10.18 -14.62
N THR A 123 -25.03 10.38 -15.79
CA THR A 123 -25.67 11.64 -16.14
C THR A 123 -26.97 11.41 -16.87
N GLY A 124 -27.94 12.30 -16.66
CA GLY A 124 -29.19 12.33 -17.42
C GLY A 124 -29.09 13.06 -18.77
N GLN A 125 -28.01 13.83 -18.99
CA GLN A 125 -27.83 14.61 -20.21
C GLN A 125 -26.61 14.15 -20.99
N PRO A 126 -26.79 13.46 -22.14
CA PRO A 126 -25.68 13.09 -23.02
C PRO A 126 -25.17 14.31 -23.79
N GLY A 127 -23.89 14.60 -23.68
CA GLY A 127 -23.19 15.59 -24.48
C GLY A 127 -21.80 15.10 -24.87
N GLN A 128 -21.62 14.61 -26.10
CA GLN A 128 -20.39 13.99 -26.58
C GLN A 128 -19.12 14.81 -26.36
N ALA A 129 -19.19 16.15 -26.41
CA ALA A 129 -18.04 17.01 -26.17
C ALA A 129 -17.65 17.08 -24.68
N LEU A 130 -18.63 16.93 -23.78
CA LEU A 130 -18.39 16.94 -22.33
C LEU A 130 -17.77 15.61 -21.86
N GLU A 131 -18.13 14.48 -22.47
CA GLU A 131 -17.68 13.15 -22.09
C GLU A 131 -16.16 12.99 -22.22
N HIS A 132 -15.56 13.47 -23.29
CA HIS A 132 -14.11 13.32 -23.52
C HIS A 132 -13.26 14.14 -22.55
N SER A 133 -13.65 15.38 -22.26
CA SER A 133 -12.91 16.23 -21.32
C SER A 133 -13.05 15.72 -19.88
N ILE A 134 -14.26 15.26 -19.51
CA ILE A 134 -14.49 14.70 -18.15
C ILE A 134 -13.64 13.46 -17.91
N VAL A 135 -13.55 12.54 -18.85
CA VAL A 135 -12.76 11.30 -18.69
C VAL A 135 -11.27 11.60 -18.51
N LEU A 136 -10.75 12.62 -19.26
CA LEU A 136 -9.33 12.97 -19.21
C LEU A 136 -8.98 13.86 -18.01
N ASP A 137 -9.86 14.79 -17.64
CA ASP A 137 -9.53 15.83 -16.65
C ASP A 137 -9.85 15.43 -15.20
N TYR A 138 -10.72 14.42 -14.99
CA TYR A 138 -11.23 14.08 -13.65
C TYR A 138 -10.81 12.70 -13.13
N GLU A 139 -9.96 11.97 -13.83
CA GLU A 139 -9.47 10.63 -13.41
C GLU A 139 -10.60 9.66 -13.00
N ILE A 140 -11.68 9.68 -13.78
CA ILE A 140 -12.80 8.75 -13.62
C ILE A 140 -12.53 7.43 -14.33
N ASN A 141 -13.25 6.40 -13.94
CA ASN A 141 -13.04 5.05 -14.48
C ASN A 141 -14.04 4.65 -15.56
N ASP A 142 -15.23 5.24 -15.52
CA ASP A 142 -16.27 5.03 -16.54
C ASP A 142 -17.30 6.17 -16.45
N PHE A 143 -18.03 6.35 -17.56
CA PHE A 143 -19.06 7.38 -17.68
C PHE A 143 -20.28 6.82 -18.42
N TRP A 144 -21.50 7.07 -17.88
CA TRP A 144 -22.73 6.56 -18.49
C TRP A 144 -23.83 7.59 -18.58
N CYS A 145 -24.61 7.45 -19.67
CA CYS A 145 -25.92 8.08 -19.72
C CYS A 145 -26.94 7.23 -18.92
N LYS A 146 -27.74 7.86 -18.05
CA LYS A 146 -28.79 7.17 -17.26
C LYS A 146 -29.77 6.41 -18.17
N THR A 147 -30.02 6.89 -19.41
CA THR A 147 -30.87 6.24 -20.39
C THR A 147 -30.32 4.92 -20.97
N ASP A 148 -28.99 4.76 -20.93
CA ASP A 148 -28.33 3.57 -21.49
C ASP A 148 -28.05 2.50 -20.42
N LEU A 149 -28.53 2.74 -19.19
CA LEU A 149 -28.28 1.87 -18.06
C LEU A 149 -29.16 0.62 -18.12
N THR A 150 -28.60 -0.46 -18.62
CA THR A 150 -29.19 -1.79 -18.48
C THR A 150 -28.60 -2.50 -17.27
N THR A 151 -29.36 -3.41 -16.64
CA THR A 151 -28.86 -4.24 -15.52
C THR A 151 -27.54 -4.96 -15.89
N ARG A 152 -27.43 -5.41 -17.14
CA ARG A 152 -26.22 -6.06 -17.65
C ARG A 152 -25.02 -5.10 -17.69
N LYS A 153 -25.21 -3.87 -18.17
CA LYS A 153 -24.15 -2.85 -18.24
C LYS A 153 -23.70 -2.48 -16.82
N LEU A 154 -24.65 -2.20 -15.93
CA LEU A 154 -24.39 -1.91 -14.52
C LEU A 154 -23.55 -3.03 -13.87
N PHE A 155 -23.99 -4.28 -14.00
CA PHE A 155 -23.26 -5.43 -13.47
C PHE A 155 -21.83 -5.51 -14.02
N THR A 156 -21.67 -5.43 -15.35
CA THR A 156 -20.34 -5.55 -15.98
C THR A 156 -19.38 -4.48 -15.50
N THR A 157 -19.82 -3.23 -15.42
CA THR A 157 -18.96 -2.13 -14.97
C THR A 157 -18.63 -2.22 -13.48
N VAL A 158 -19.61 -2.57 -12.64
CA VAL A 158 -19.33 -2.78 -11.21
C VAL A 158 -18.27 -3.86 -11.03
N ILE A 159 -18.40 -5.00 -11.70
CA ILE A 159 -17.40 -6.07 -11.61
C ILE A 159 -16.02 -5.63 -12.16
N SER A 160 -15.99 -4.90 -13.28
CA SER A 160 -14.73 -4.37 -13.83
C SER A 160 -14.06 -3.37 -12.89
N SER A 161 -14.84 -2.47 -12.30
CA SER A 161 -14.37 -1.49 -11.33
C SER A 161 -13.85 -2.14 -10.05
N LEU A 162 -14.57 -3.13 -9.51
CA LEU A 162 -14.12 -3.88 -8.32
C LEU A 162 -12.85 -4.67 -8.59
N ARG A 163 -12.69 -5.25 -9.79
CA ARG A 163 -11.46 -5.93 -10.20
C ARG A 163 -10.28 -4.95 -10.27
N ALA A 164 -10.48 -3.79 -10.89
CA ALA A 164 -9.46 -2.76 -10.97
C ALA A 164 -9.06 -2.26 -9.57
N TYR A 165 -10.04 -1.99 -8.70
CA TYR A 165 -9.78 -1.62 -7.31
C TYR A 165 -8.97 -2.69 -6.57
N ALA A 166 -9.39 -3.96 -6.64
CA ALA A 166 -8.70 -5.05 -5.97
C ALA A 166 -7.22 -5.15 -6.39
N SER A 167 -6.95 -5.03 -7.70
CA SER A 167 -5.59 -5.09 -8.23
C SER A 167 -4.74 -3.91 -7.76
N LEU A 168 -5.29 -2.70 -7.75
CA LEU A 168 -4.58 -1.50 -7.29
C LEU A 168 -4.32 -1.54 -5.78
N HIS A 169 -5.33 -1.89 -5.01
CA HIS A 169 -5.23 -2.01 -3.56
C HIS A 169 -4.18 -3.06 -3.15
N GLU A 170 -4.18 -4.22 -3.79
CA GLU A 170 -3.15 -5.25 -3.57
C GLU A 170 -1.75 -4.75 -3.93
N ALA A 171 -1.61 -4.03 -5.05
CA ALA A 171 -0.33 -3.46 -5.44
C ALA A 171 0.17 -2.40 -4.45
N ALA A 172 -0.71 -1.51 -3.97
CA ALA A 172 -0.40 -0.50 -2.96
C ALA A 172 0.02 -1.13 -1.63
N GLN A 173 -0.69 -2.16 -1.18
CA GLN A 173 -0.33 -2.90 0.04
C GLN A 173 1.03 -3.59 -0.08
N ARG A 174 1.33 -4.22 -1.21
CA ARG A 174 2.64 -4.85 -1.48
C ARG A 174 3.76 -3.82 -1.45
N LEU A 175 3.56 -2.67 -2.08
CA LEU A 175 4.54 -1.59 -2.09
C LEU A 175 4.82 -1.07 -0.67
N THR A 176 3.77 -0.87 0.12
CA THR A 176 3.89 -0.44 1.52
C THR A 176 4.66 -1.46 2.35
N ALA A 177 4.37 -2.76 2.19
CA ALA A 177 5.07 -3.83 2.90
C ALA A 177 6.56 -3.88 2.53
N LEU A 178 6.90 -3.77 1.23
CA LEU A 178 8.28 -3.71 0.75
C LEU A 178 9.04 -2.49 1.29
N ASN A 179 8.40 -1.33 1.31
CA ASN A 179 9.01 -0.11 1.86
C ASN A 179 9.28 -0.25 3.37
N MET A 180 8.36 -0.85 4.13
CA MET A 180 8.57 -1.13 5.56
C MET A 180 9.71 -2.11 5.80
N GLU A 181 9.80 -3.17 5.01
CA GLU A 181 10.88 -4.16 5.09
C GLU A 181 12.24 -3.52 4.76
N THR A 182 12.29 -2.72 3.70
CA THR A 182 13.50 -1.97 3.32
C THR A 182 13.94 -1.00 4.42
N ALA A 183 13.00 -0.22 4.96
CA ALA A 183 13.30 0.69 6.07
C ALA A 183 13.82 -0.05 7.31
N ARG A 184 13.21 -1.19 7.65
CA ARG A 184 13.67 -2.03 8.76
C ARG A 184 15.07 -2.56 8.53
N ALA A 185 15.37 -3.05 7.32
CA ALA A 185 16.72 -3.53 6.97
C ALA A 185 17.74 -2.40 7.05
N GLN A 186 17.40 -1.21 6.59
CA GLN A 186 18.27 -0.02 6.69
C GLN A 186 18.56 0.37 8.15
N HIS A 187 17.55 0.36 9.03
CA HIS A 187 17.74 0.66 10.44
C HIS A 187 18.65 -0.36 11.14
N VAL A 188 18.45 -1.65 10.85
CA VAL A 188 19.33 -2.71 11.39
C VAL A 188 20.75 -2.53 10.88
N ASN A 189 20.93 -2.28 9.59
CA ASN A 189 22.26 -2.07 9.02
C ASN A 189 22.96 -0.85 9.62
N ALA A 190 22.25 0.27 9.78
CA ALA A 190 22.78 1.46 10.43
C ALA A 190 23.20 1.21 11.89
N ALA A 191 22.42 0.42 12.64
CA ALA A 191 22.78 0.03 14.01
C ALA A 191 24.05 -0.84 14.03
N LEU A 192 24.16 -1.80 13.12
CA LEU A 192 25.38 -2.62 12.98
C LEU A 192 26.60 -1.75 12.62
N GLU A 193 26.43 -0.84 11.67
CA GLU A 193 27.47 0.09 11.24
C GLU A 193 27.97 1.01 12.38
N GLN A 194 27.10 1.36 13.33
CA GLN A 194 27.44 2.23 14.46
C GLN A 194 28.07 1.50 15.65
N HIS A 195 27.76 0.23 15.86
CA HIS A 195 28.11 -0.48 17.08
C HIS A 195 29.10 -1.63 16.90
N LEU A 196 29.24 -2.13 15.69
CA LEU A 196 30.23 -3.18 15.41
C LEU A 196 31.45 -2.62 14.71
N LEU A 197 32.54 -3.35 14.81
CA LEU A 197 33.76 -3.07 14.05
C LEU A 197 33.66 -3.85 12.74
N LEU A 198 33.42 -3.16 11.63
CA LEU A 198 33.19 -3.76 10.33
C LEU A 198 34.31 -3.44 9.35
N LEU A 199 34.70 -4.45 8.61
CA LEU A 199 35.73 -4.39 7.58
C LEU A 199 35.23 -5.16 6.35
N ARG A 200 35.27 -4.52 5.19
CA ARG A 200 34.98 -5.20 3.90
C ARG A 200 36.25 -5.48 3.14
N LEU A 201 36.39 -6.69 2.65
CA LEU A 201 37.56 -7.18 1.91
C LEU A 201 37.18 -7.65 0.52
N ASP A 202 38.12 -7.52 -0.42
CA ASP A 202 38.06 -8.22 -1.69
C ASP A 202 38.59 -9.67 -1.57
N ARG A 203 38.53 -10.45 -2.66
CA ARG A 203 39.05 -11.81 -2.73
C ARG A 203 40.55 -11.93 -2.47
N GLN A 204 41.30 -10.84 -2.70
CA GLN A 204 42.74 -10.78 -2.47
C GLN A 204 43.09 -10.37 -1.03
N GLY A 205 42.06 -10.13 -0.20
CA GLY A 205 42.25 -9.65 1.18
C GLY A 205 42.67 -8.18 1.27
N LYS A 206 42.36 -7.37 0.26
CA LYS A 206 42.50 -5.92 0.31
C LYS A 206 41.25 -5.30 0.92
N VAL A 207 41.47 -4.24 1.66
CA VAL A 207 40.39 -3.46 2.28
C VAL A 207 39.60 -2.71 1.20
N ILE A 208 38.32 -2.99 1.10
CA ILE A 208 37.38 -2.21 0.28
C ILE A 208 36.90 -1.01 1.07
N ASP A 209 36.49 -1.25 2.34
CA ASP A 209 35.92 -0.24 3.21
C ASP A 209 35.99 -0.68 4.66
N VAL A 210 35.94 0.31 5.58
CA VAL A 210 35.81 0.11 7.03
C VAL A 210 34.75 1.07 7.56
N ASN A 211 34.05 0.68 8.61
CA ASN A 211 33.08 1.59 9.23
C ASN A 211 33.75 2.60 10.19
N ALA A 212 32.99 3.62 10.61
CA ALA A 212 33.50 4.68 11.48
C ALA A 212 34.03 4.18 12.82
N PRO A 213 33.42 3.23 13.54
CA PRO A 213 33.97 2.67 14.78
C PRO A 213 35.34 2.00 14.58
N LEU A 214 35.54 1.26 13.49
CA LEU A 214 36.82 0.63 13.21
C LEU A 214 37.90 1.67 12.82
N SER A 215 37.54 2.64 11.98
CA SER A 215 38.42 3.77 11.63
C SER A 215 38.87 4.53 12.88
N ALA A 216 37.96 4.82 13.81
CA ALA A 216 38.24 5.46 15.08
C ALA A 216 39.18 4.62 15.99
N LEU A 217 38.97 3.30 16.03
CA LEU A 217 39.82 2.38 16.77
C LEU A 217 41.24 2.33 16.21
N LEU A 218 41.37 2.37 14.88
CA LEU A 218 42.66 2.36 14.18
C LEU A 218 43.35 3.75 14.19
N GLN A 219 42.61 4.80 14.48
CA GLN A 219 43.02 6.22 14.35
C GLN A 219 43.53 6.58 12.94
N VAL A 220 42.95 5.95 11.93
CA VAL A 220 43.27 6.15 10.51
C VAL A 220 41.97 6.47 9.75
N ALA A 221 42.00 7.45 8.88
CA ALA A 221 40.84 7.82 8.11
C ALA A 221 40.42 6.70 7.16
N GLN A 222 39.11 6.51 6.95
CA GLN A 222 38.56 5.43 6.13
C GLN A 222 39.18 5.38 4.73
N HIS A 223 39.35 6.55 4.10
CA HIS A 223 39.89 6.64 2.74
C HIS A 223 41.37 6.23 2.63
N GLU A 224 42.14 6.35 3.73
CA GLU A 224 43.55 5.94 3.78
C GLU A 224 43.68 4.41 3.90
N LEU A 225 42.65 3.73 4.39
CA LEU A 225 42.62 2.28 4.56
C LEU A 225 42.22 1.56 3.29
N GLN A 226 41.50 2.23 2.38
CA GLN A 226 41.04 1.63 1.15
C GLN A 226 42.17 1.17 0.24
N GLY A 227 42.05 -0.04 -0.30
CA GLY A 227 43.03 -0.68 -1.18
C GLY A 227 44.27 -1.25 -0.45
N LEU A 228 44.41 -1.00 0.85
CA LEU A 228 45.53 -1.60 1.61
C LEU A 228 45.29 -3.11 1.79
N PRO A 229 46.37 -3.92 1.75
CA PRO A 229 46.29 -5.30 2.18
C PRO A 229 45.94 -5.42 3.66
N LEU A 230 45.09 -6.39 4.03
CA LEU A 230 44.74 -6.66 5.44
C LEU A 230 45.98 -6.84 6.32
N ALA A 231 47.04 -7.41 5.77
CA ALA A 231 48.30 -7.59 6.48
C ALA A 231 48.89 -6.29 7.07
N ASN A 232 48.60 -5.12 6.48
CA ASN A 232 49.04 -3.83 6.98
C ASN A 232 48.33 -3.40 8.27
N LEU A 233 47.14 -3.91 8.51
CA LEU A 233 46.34 -3.64 9.70
C LEU A 233 46.69 -4.60 10.85
N LEU A 234 47.40 -5.68 10.56
CA LEU A 234 47.72 -6.71 11.54
C LEU A 234 49.16 -6.58 12.05
N THR A 235 49.40 -7.04 13.26
CA THR A 235 50.75 -7.23 13.83
C THR A 235 51.24 -8.68 13.76
N SER A 236 50.29 -9.63 13.44
CA SER A 236 50.55 -11.03 13.16
C SER A 236 50.36 -11.33 11.66
N PRO A 237 50.91 -12.41 11.12
CA PRO A 237 50.58 -12.84 9.77
C PRO A 237 49.08 -13.06 9.60
N VAL A 238 48.56 -12.76 8.40
CA VAL A 238 47.17 -13.10 8.06
C VAL A 238 46.99 -14.63 8.14
N PRO A 239 45.98 -15.15 8.85
CA PRO A 239 45.77 -16.59 8.94
C PRO A 239 45.59 -17.23 7.55
N MET A 240 46.38 -18.27 7.24
CA MET A 240 46.31 -18.96 5.95
C MET A 240 44.91 -19.54 5.69
N GLU A 241 44.24 -20.02 6.73
CA GLU A 241 42.87 -20.53 6.68
C GLU A 241 41.87 -19.46 6.28
N MET A 242 42.02 -18.21 6.75
CA MET A 242 41.23 -17.07 6.34
C MET A 242 41.40 -16.80 4.83
N MET A 243 42.66 -16.72 4.36
CA MET A 243 42.92 -16.50 2.93
C MET A 243 42.35 -17.62 2.03
N ALA A 244 42.45 -18.87 2.48
CA ALA A 244 41.83 -19.99 1.82
C ALA A 244 40.30 -19.87 1.79
N SER A 245 39.68 -19.40 2.84
CA SER A 245 38.22 -19.22 2.90
C SER A 245 37.73 -18.13 1.94
N LEU A 246 38.47 -17.02 1.80
CA LEU A 246 38.15 -15.98 0.79
C LEU A 246 38.20 -16.54 -0.64
N THR A 247 39.14 -17.44 -0.91
CA THR A 247 39.27 -18.07 -2.24
C THR A 247 38.15 -19.09 -2.50
N ALA A 248 37.72 -19.79 -1.45
CA ALA A 248 36.70 -20.86 -1.53
C ALA A 248 35.26 -20.35 -1.33
N ASP A 249 35.04 -19.05 -1.13
CA ASP A 249 33.75 -18.44 -0.82
C ASP A 249 33.04 -19.06 0.40
N VAL A 250 33.81 -19.35 1.46
CA VAL A 250 33.31 -19.96 2.69
C VAL A 250 33.51 -19.00 3.86
N ALA A 251 32.59 -18.99 4.81
CA ALA A 251 32.76 -18.22 6.04
C ALA A 251 33.93 -18.76 6.86
N TRP A 252 34.65 -17.86 7.50
CA TRP A 252 35.76 -18.16 8.41
C TRP A 252 35.55 -17.45 9.76
N SER A 253 35.99 -18.08 10.83
CA SER A 253 36.05 -17.44 12.14
C SER A 253 37.38 -17.80 12.81
N GLY A 254 38.01 -16.82 13.47
CA GLY A 254 39.26 -17.00 14.13
C GLY A 254 39.75 -15.73 14.82
N GLU A 255 40.98 -15.76 15.33
CA GLU A 255 41.59 -14.62 16.03
C GLU A 255 42.76 -14.08 15.23
N PHE A 256 42.98 -12.76 15.36
CA PHE A 256 44.19 -12.09 14.89
C PHE A 256 44.51 -10.89 15.77
N GLN A 257 45.69 -10.34 15.54
CA GLN A 257 46.18 -9.20 16.30
C GLN A 257 46.14 -7.95 15.44
N LEU A 258 45.22 -7.03 15.78
CA LEU A 258 45.04 -5.77 15.10
C LEU A 258 46.03 -4.74 15.60
N ARG A 259 46.66 -4.00 14.70
CA ARG A 259 47.53 -2.89 15.02
C ARG A 259 46.67 -1.66 15.39
N VAL A 260 46.77 -1.16 16.58
CA VAL A 260 46.10 0.05 17.07
C VAL A 260 47.15 1.05 17.56
N ASP A 261 46.73 2.30 17.72
CA ASP A 261 47.62 3.30 18.30
C ASP A 261 48.05 2.87 19.72
N GLY A 262 49.35 2.89 19.96
CA GLY A 262 49.92 2.45 21.22
C GLY A 262 50.13 0.94 21.39
N GLY A 263 49.88 0.08 20.37
CA GLY A 263 50.17 -1.33 20.49
C GLY A 263 49.40 -2.30 19.64
N THR A 264 49.04 -3.42 20.24
CA THR A 264 48.33 -4.52 19.57
C THR A 264 47.08 -4.90 20.36
N ARG A 265 45.98 -5.12 19.67
CA ARG A 265 44.72 -5.60 20.27
C ARG A 265 44.36 -6.97 19.66
N ARG A 266 44.10 -7.95 20.53
CA ARG A 266 43.55 -9.25 20.09
C ARG A 266 42.08 -9.06 19.70
N MET A 267 41.70 -9.53 18.54
CA MET A 267 40.37 -9.47 18.01
C MET A 267 39.94 -10.86 17.57
N THR A 268 38.67 -11.21 17.86
CA THR A 268 37.98 -12.31 17.19
C THR A 268 37.31 -11.77 15.94
N ALA A 269 37.47 -12.47 14.82
CA ALA A 269 36.85 -12.07 13.55
C ALA A 269 35.98 -13.19 13.00
N MET A 270 34.85 -12.76 12.47
CA MET A 270 34.01 -13.60 11.60
C MET A 270 33.98 -12.96 10.22
N VAL A 271 34.42 -13.69 9.22
CA VAL A 271 34.47 -13.25 7.82
C VAL A 271 33.48 -14.05 7.02
N THR A 272 32.55 -13.37 6.35
CA THR A 272 31.47 -14.01 5.60
C THR A 272 31.42 -13.43 4.19
N PRO A 273 31.27 -14.27 3.14
CA PRO A 273 31.05 -13.80 1.79
C PRO A 273 29.72 -13.07 1.70
N VAL A 274 29.69 -11.95 0.97
CA VAL A 274 28.49 -11.14 0.72
C VAL A 274 28.33 -10.97 -0.79
N ASP A 275 27.20 -11.40 -1.30
CA ASP A 275 26.82 -11.18 -2.70
C ASP A 275 26.28 -9.76 -2.86
N THR A 276 26.94 -8.94 -3.66
CA THR A 276 26.53 -7.56 -3.94
C THR A 276 25.59 -7.45 -5.14
N GLY A 277 25.26 -8.58 -5.80
CA GLY A 277 24.40 -8.61 -6.98
C GLY A 277 25.04 -8.06 -8.26
N ALA A 278 26.23 -7.45 -8.17
CA ALA A 278 26.96 -6.84 -9.30
C ALA A 278 28.07 -7.76 -9.86
N GLY A 279 28.15 -9.01 -9.38
CA GLY A 279 29.19 -9.96 -9.80
C GLY A 279 30.54 -9.82 -9.06
N ASP A 280 30.70 -8.79 -8.25
CA ASP A 280 31.86 -8.62 -7.38
C ASP A 280 31.58 -9.22 -6.01
N GLN A 281 32.27 -10.28 -5.67
CA GLN A 281 32.18 -10.90 -4.33
C GLN A 281 33.03 -10.12 -3.36
N HIS A 282 32.36 -9.63 -2.30
CA HIS A 282 32.98 -8.99 -1.17
C HIS A 282 32.87 -9.87 0.08
N TYR A 283 33.71 -9.61 1.07
CA TYR A 283 33.69 -10.32 2.34
C TYR A 283 33.50 -9.31 3.46
N LEU A 284 32.51 -9.55 4.30
CA LEU A 284 32.29 -8.76 5.50
C LEU A 284 32.97 -9.44 6.68
N ALA A 285 33.93 -8.75 7.27
CA ALA A 285 34.54 -9.14 8.53
C ALA A 285 33.93 -8.35 9.68
N ILE A 286 33.38 -9.05 10.66
CA ILE A 286 32.89 -8.50 11.92
C ILE A 286 33.97 -8.78 12.98
N LEU A 287 34.46 -7.74 13.65
CA LEU A 287 35.50 -7.83 14.63
C LEU A 287 34.93 -7.59 16.02
N ALA A 288 35.36 -8.41 16.98
CA ALA A 288 35.03 -8.30 18.40
C ALA A 288 36.28 -8.49 19.24
N GLY A 289 36.42 -7.69 20.31
CA GLY A 289 37.58 -7.79 21.16
C GLY A 289 37.52 -6.95 22.42
#